data_f394558c923c3be5f6b625f995ea5ea1
#
_entry.id   f394558c923c3be5f6b625f995ea5ea1
#
_cell.length_a   1.000
_cell.length_b   1.000
_cell.length_c   1.000
_cell.angle_alpha   90.00
_cell.angle_beta   90.00
_cell.angle_gamma   90.00
#
_symmetry.space_group_name_H-M   'P 1'
#
loop_
_entity.id
_entity.type
_entity.pdbx_description
1 polymer ?
#
loop_
_entity_poly.entity_id
_entity_poly.type
_entity_poly.pdbx_seq_one_letter_code
_entity_poly.pdbx_strand_id
1 'polypeptide(L)'
;MKLYEEIIFLKHFFKKGHWVVENVISYYDPLIKPVISHNHYFWSNLKIPFFDSESRDIRNRDLTHKQERLGFDLSNYGVTKNKQRTLLNNCVQPELALAILENAKKGVKNSEFI
;
A
#
# COMPACT_ATOMS: atom_id res chain seq x y z
N MET A 1 -13.59 10.74 -9.83
CA MET A 1 -12.79 9.78 -9.07
C MET A 1 -11.38 9.68 -9.63
N LYS A 2 -10.51 10.49 -9.09
CA LYS A 2 -9.12 10.59 -9.57
C LYS A 2 -8.34 9.28 -9.50
N LEU A 3 -8.59 8.46 -8.47
CA LEU A 3 -7.88 7.18 -8.30
C LEU A 3 -8.01 6.28 -9.53
N TYR A 4 -9.24 6.06 -10.00
CA TYR A 4 -9.46 5.17 -11.15
C TYR A 4 -9.01 5.80 -12.47
N GLU A 5 -9.12 7.12 -12.57
CA GLU A 5 -8.57 7.85 -13.72
C GLU A 5 -7.06 7.67 -13.84
N GLU A 6 -6.35 7.74 -12.72
CA GLU A 6 -4.90 7.53 -12.68
C GLU A 6 -4.53 6.09 -13.02
N ILE A 7 -5.29 5.11 -12.51
CA ILE A 7 -5.07 3.70 -12.84
C ILE A 7 -5.26 3.44 -14.33
N ILE A 8 -6.33 3.95 -14.91
CA ILE A 8 -6.63 3.82 -16.34
C ILE A 8 -5.53 4.50 -17.17
N PHE A 9 -5.11 5.69 -16.79
CA PHE A 9 -4.04 6.40 -17.46
C PHE A 9 -2.74 5.59 -17.48
N LEU A 10 -2.31 5.10 -16.33
CA LEU A 10 -1.09 4.31 -16.21
C LEU A 10 -1.17 3.02 -17.03
N LYS A 11 -2.29 2.33 -16.98
CA LYS A 11 -2.52 1.10 -17.72
C LYS A 11 -2.41 1.30 -19.23
N HIS A 12 -2.93 2.41 -19.75
CA HIS A 12 -2.96 2.67 -21.18
C HIS A 12 -1.71 3.34 -21.72
N PHE A 13 -1.10 4.24 -20.95
CA PHE A 13 -0.03 5.10 -21.45
C PHE A 13 1.35 4.77 -20.89
N PHE A 14 1.44 4.08 -19.76
CA PHE A 14 2.72 3.78 -19.14
C PHE A 14 3.05 2.29 -19.26
N LYS A 15 3.24 1.84 -20.50
CA LYS A 15 3.43 0.41 -20.80
C LYS A 15 4.88 -0.07 -20.69
N LYS A 16 5.85 0.82 -20.85
CA LYS A 16 7.28 0.45 -20.83
C LYS A 16 7.91 0.43 -19.46
N GLY A 17 7.33 1.16 -18.51
CA GLY A 17 7.82 1.22 -17.15
C GLY A 17 6.98 0.37 -16.20
N HIS A 18 7.35 0.43 -14.94
CA HIS A 18 6.59 -0.20 -13.86
C HIS A 18 5.86 0.86 -13.07
N TRP A 19 4.65 0.56 -12.67
CA TRP A 19 3.85 1.47 -11.87
C TRP A 19 3.08 0.70 -10.79
N VAL A 20 2.86 1.35 -9.67
CA VAL A 20 2.09 0.83 -8.55
C VAL A 20 1.21 1.95 -8.03
N VAL A 21 -0.07 1.68 -7.87
CA VAL A 21 -1.01 2.56 -7.17
C VAL A 21 -1.48 1.83 -5.95
N GLU A 22 -1.40 2.47 -4.80
CA GLU A 22 -1.78 1.91 -3.51
C GLU A 22 -2.94 2.72 -2.92
N ASN A 23 -3.83 2.07 -2.20
CA ASN A 23 -4.83 2.73 -1.40
C ASN A 23 -5.21 1.85 -0.22
N VAL A 24 -5.71 2.48 0.84
CA VAL A 24 -6.27 1.74 1.97
C VAL A 24 -7.54 1.01 1.53
N ILE A 25 -7.88 -0.08 2.22
CA ILE A 25 -9.08 -0.84 1.90
C ILE A 25 -10.31 0.01 2.18
N SER A 26 -11.14 0.19 1.15
CA SER A 26 -12.43 0.86 1.26
C SER A 26 -13.51 -0.10 1.76
N TYR A 27 -14.60 0.46 2.26
CA TYR A 27 -15.77 -0.32 2.67
C TYR A 27 -16.79 -0.52 1.53
N TYR A 28 -16.46 -0.10 0.33
CA TYR A 28 -17.24 -0.36 -0.89
C TYR A 28 -16.39 -1.15 -1.88
N ASP A 29 -17.03 -1.86 -2.80
CA ASP A 29 -16.32 -2.63 -3.81
C ASP A 29 -15.63 -1.72 -4.81
N PRO A 30 -14.33 -1.90 -5.06
CA PRO A 30 -13.63 -1.09 -6.05
C PRO A 30 -14.16 -1.30 -7.47
N LEU A 31 -14.20 -0.23 -8.26
CA LEU A 31 -14.61 -0.29 -9.68
C LEU A 31 -13.62 -1.08 -10.52
N ILE A 32 -12.34 -1.01 -10.20
CA ILE A 32 -11.29 -1.82 -10.82
C ILE A 32 -10.77 -2.75 -9.73
N LYS A 33 -10.75 -4.06 -10.01
CA LYS A 33 -10.36 -5.05 -9.03
C LYS A 33 -8.88 -4.92 -8.65
N PRO A 34 -8.56 -4.67 -7.38
CA PRO A 34 -7.19 -4.60 -6.90
C PRO A 34 -6.64 -5.96 -6.49
N VAL A 35 -5.34 -6.01 -6.25
CA VAL A 35 -4.71 -7.05 -5.43
C VAL A 35 -4.71 -6.57 -3.99
N ILE A 36 -5.07 -7.42 -3.05
CA ILE A 36 -5.05 -7.11 -1.62
C ILE A 36 -3.80 -7.74 -1.01
N SER A 37 -3.00 -6.92 -0.34
CA SER A 37 -1.84 -7.38 0.41
C SER A 37 -1.64 -6.50 1.63
N HIS A 38 -1.47 -7.12 2.78
CA HIS A 38 -1.26 -6.45 4.07
C HIS A 38 -2.23 -5.29 4.34
N ASN A 39 -3.54 -5.54 4.18
CA ASN A 39 -4.61 -4.54 4.40
C ASN A 39 -4.58 -3.33 3.48
N HIS A 40 -3.95 -3.44 2.32
CA HIS A 40 -3.95 -2.38 1.32
C HIS A 40 -4.40 -2.91 -0.03
N TYR A 41 -4.98 -2.02 -0.83
CA TYR A 41 -5.27 -2.27 -2.24
C TYR A 41 -4.08 -1.87 -3.10
N PHE A 42 -3.77 -2.70 -4.10
CA PHE A 42 -2.73 -2.41 -5.07
C PHE A 42 -3.25 -2.63 -6.49
N TRP A 43 -3.00 -1.68 -7.35
CA TRP A 43 -3.15 -1.82 -8.79
C TRP A 43 -1.78 -1.61 -9.41
N SER A 44 -1.33 -2.54 -10.25
CA SER A 44 0.03 -2.49 -10.76
C SER A 44 0.19 -3.39 -11.98
N ASN A 45 1.14 -3.06 -12.84
CA ASN A 45 1.61 -3.97 -13.87
C ASN A 45 2.71 -4.91 -13.37
N LEU A 46 3.04 -4.83 -12.09
CA LEU A 46 3.93 -5.76 -11.41
C LEU A 46 3.14 -6.79 -10.63
N LYS A 47 3.75 -7.93 -10.37
CA LYS A 47 3.21 -8.88 -9.41
C LYS A 47 3.41 -8.33 -8.00
N ILE A 48 2.32 -8.18 -7.27
CA ILE A 48 2.36 -7.70 -5.88
C ILE A 48 2.46 -8.93 -4.96
N PRO A 49 3.49 -9.03 -4.11
CA PRO A 49 3.62 -10.14 -3.17
C PRO A 49 2.47 -10.11 -2.16
N PHE A 50 1.96 -11.29 -1.80
CA PHE A 50 0.93 -11.39 -0.77
C PHE A 50 1.57 -11.40 0.62
N PHE A 51 1.10 -10.50 1.48
CA PHE A 51 1.43 -10.46 2.89
C PHE A 51 0.12 -10.51 3.67
N ASP A 52 0.07 -11.33 4.70
CA ASP A 52 -1.11 -11.40 5.56
C ASP A 52 -1.35 -10.10 6.30
N SER A 53 -2.63 -9.79 6.53
CA SER A 53 -2.99 -8.66 7.36
C SER A 53 -2.61 -8.92 8.81
N GLU A 54 -2.24 -7.85 9.51
CA GLU A 54 -2.03 -7.93 10.95
C GLU A 54 -3.34 -8.23 11.67
N SER A 55 -3.24 -8.98 12.78
CA SER A 55 -4.40 -9.20 13.64
C SER A 55 -4.94 -7.88 14.19
N ARG A 56 -6.20 -7.88 14.62
CA ARG A 56 -6.80 -6.70 15.26
C ARG A 56 -5.98 -6.23 16.46
N ASP A 57 -5.45 -7.18 17.22
CA ASP A 57 -4.64 -6.86 18.41
C ASP A 57 -3.39 -6.08 18.04
N ILE A 58 -2.72 -6.48 16.96
CA ILE A 58 -1.53 -5.78 16.48
C ILE A 58 -1.90 -4.40 15.93
N ARG A 59 -2.99 -4.28 15.17
CA ARG A 59 -3.43 -3.00 14.62
C ARG A 59 -3.83 -1.99 15.67
N ASN A 60 -4.34 -2.46 16.81
CA ASN A 60 -4.78 -1.62 17.91
C ASN A 60 -3.69 -1.38 18.97
N ARG A 61 -2.48 -1.88 18.75
CA ARG A 61 -1.36 -1.61 19.65
C ARG A 61 -1.04 -0.12 19.71
N ASP A 62 -0.37 0.28 20.78
CA ASP A 62 -0.08 1.67 21.03
C ASP A 62 0.82 2.30 19.95
N LEU A 63 0.92 3.62 19.99
CA LEU A 63 1.69 4.39 19.02
C LEU A 63 3.17 4.04 19.02
N THR A 64 3.74 3.76 20.20
CA THR A 64 5.15 3.43 20.36
C THR A 64 5.50 2.19 19.54
N HIS A 65 4.70 1.12 19.66
CA HIS A 65 4.91 -0.11 18.90
C HIS A 65 4.84 0.13 17.38
N LYS A 66 3.84 0.91 16.94
CA LYS A 66 3.66 1.21 15.52
C LYS A 66 4.81 2.03 14.96
N GLN A 67 5.28 3.01 15.71
CA GLN A 67 6.42 3.85 15.31
C GLN A 67 7.72 3.05 15.21
N GLU A 68 7.98 2.18 16.19
CA GLU A 68 9.13 1.28 16.16
C GLU A 68 9.13 0.39 14.94
N ARG A 69 7.98 -0.20 14.63
CA ARG A 69 7.83 -1.10 13.49
C ARG A 69 8.03 -0.40 12.15
N LEU A 70 7.53 0.82 12.01
CA LEU A 70 7.64 1.59 10.77
C LEU A 70 8.92 2.41 10.69
N GLY A 71 9.67 2.52 11.80
CA GLY A 71 10.97 3.15 11.81
C GLY A 71 10.97 4.68 11.92
N PHE A 72 9.88 5.30 12.36
CA PHE A 72 9.86 6.74 12.59
C PHE A 72 8.97 7.13 13.76
N ASP A 73 9.24 8.30 14.31
CA ASP A 73 8.58 8.87 15.48
C ASP A 73 7.85 10.16 15.10
N LEU A 74 6.56 10.21 15.37
CA LEU A 74 5.69 11.36 15.07
C LEU A 74 5.48 12.30 16.27
N SER A 75 6.06 11.98 17.43
CA SER A 75 5.80 12.74 18.68
C SER A 75 6.18 14.22 18.60
N ASN A 76 7.16 14.58 17.76
CA ASN A 76 7.69 15.94 17.64
C ASN A 76 7.03 16.79 16.54
N TYR A 77 5.99 16.28 15.87
CA TYR A 77 5.37 16.98 14.74
C TYR A 77 4.08 17.72 15.08
N GLY A 78 3.73 17.81 16.36
CA GLY A 78 2.57 18.60 16.80
C GLY A 78 1.21 18.04 16.38
N VAL A 79 1.13 16.77 15.99
CA VAL A 79 -0.13 16.12 15.61
C VAL A 79 -0.73 15.33 16.77
N THR A 80 -2.05 15.26 16.83
CA THR A 80 -2.75 14.52 17.88
C THR A 80 -2.45 13.02 17.79
N LYS A 81 -2.65 12.29 18.89
CA LYS A 81 -2.48 10.84 18.90
C LYS A 81 -3.37 10.13 17.90
N ASN A 82 -4.62 10.57 17.74
CA ASN A 82 -5.52 10.00 16.74
C ASN A 82 -5.01 10.21 15.31
N LYS A 83 -4.48 11.41 15.02
CA LYS A 83 -3.89 11.70 13.73
C LYS A 83 -2.63 10.87 13.47
N GLN A 84 -1.80 10.68 14.49
CA GLN A 84 -0.63 9.81 14.41
C GLN A 84 -1.03 8.37 14.06
N ARG A 85 -2.07 7.82 14.72
CA ARG A 85 -2.58 6.48 14.42
C ARG A 85 -3.06 6.37 12.98
N THR A 86 -3.79 7.37 12.50
CA THR A 86 -4.27 7.40 11.12
C THR A 86 -3.11 7.38 10.13
N LEU A 87 -2.10 8.23 10.36
CA LEU A 87 -0.92 8.29 9.48
C LEU A 87 -0.17 6.96 9.47
N LEU A 88 0.05 6.35 10.64
CA LEU A 88 0.78 5.08 10.74
C LEU A 88 -0.01 3.92 10.12
N ASN A 89 -1.33 3.90 10.31
CA ASN A 89 -2.17 2.85 9.72
C ASN A 89 -2.25 2.93 8.19
N ASN A 90 -2.03 4.12 7.63
CA ASN A 90 -2.04 4.33 6.19
C ASN A 90 -0.68 4.01 5.53
N CYS A 91 0.37 3.80 6.31
CA CYS A 91 1.68 3.46 5.78
C CYS A 91 1.70 2.02 5.24
N VAL A 92 2.38 1.84 4.11
CA VAL A 92 2.70 0.51 3.60
C VAL A 92 3.82 -0.07 4.45
N GLN A 93 3.72 -1.36 4.80
CA GLN A 93 4.77 -2.04 5.57
C GLN A 93 6.09 -2.03 4.78
N PRO A 94 7.22 -1.70 5.42
CA PRO A 94 8.52 -1.63 4.73
C PRO A 94 8.91 -2.91 4.00
N GLU A 95 8.62 -4.06 4.59
CA GLU A 95 8.92 -5.36 3.99
C GLU A 95 8.15 -5.58 2.69
N LEU A 96 6.88 -5.19 2.66
CA LEU A 96 6.04 -5.27 1.47
C LEU A 96 6.54 -4.30 0.40
N ALA A 97 6.85 -3.06 0.77
CA ALA A 97 7.38 -2.07 -0.15
C ALA A 97 8.70 -2.52 -0.78
N LEU A 98 9.58 -3.12 0.02
CA LEU A 98 10.85 -3.67 -0.47
C LEU A 98 10.61 -4.82 -1.45
N ALA A 99 9.70 -5.74 -1.13
CA ALA A 99 9.36 -6.87 -2.00
C ALA A 99 8.79 -6.40 -3.34
N ILE A 100 7.96 -5.36 -3.35
CA ILE A 100 7.45 -4.75 -4.58
C ILE A 100 8.59 -4.17 -5.42
N LEU A 101 9.51 -3.45 -4.78
CA LEU A 101 10.67 -2.87 -5.46
C LEU A 101 11.57 -3.96 -6.06
N GLU A 102 11.78 -5.04 -5.33
CA GLU A 102 12.57 -6.18 -5.84
C GLU A 102 11.90 -6.83 -7.05
N ASN A 103 10.56 -6.97 -7.04
CA ASN A 103 9.82 -7.46 -8.20
C ASN A 103 9.94 -6.51 -9.40
N ALA A 104 9.98 -5.20 -9.16
CA ALA A 104 10.22 -4.22 -10.23
C ALA A 104 11.60 -4.42 -10.87
N LYS A 105 12.62 -4.64 -10.06
CA LYS A 105 13.98 -4.89 -10.55
C LYS A 105 14.08 -6.18 -11.36
N LYS A 106 13.33 -7.21 -10.97
CA LYS A 106 13.31 -8.51 -11.67
C LYS A 106 12.40 -8.51 -12.90
N GLY A 107 11.55 -7.50 -13.06
CA GLY A 107 10.57 -7.43 -14.13
C GLY A 107 9.44 -8.44 -14.02
N VAL A 108 9.07 -8.87 -12.80
CA VAL A 108 7.98 -9.81 -12.57
C VAL A 108 6.64 -9.08 -12.71
N LYS A 109 5.94 -9.34 -13.81
CA LYS A 109 4.72 -8.60 -14.16
C LYS A 109 3.44 -9.32 -13.72
N ASN A 110 2.40 -8.53 -13.51
CA ASN A 110 1.05 -9.00 -13.27
C ASN A 110 0.36 -9.24 -14.60
N SER A 111 0.02 -10.51 -14.91
CA SER A 111 -0.60 -10.87 -16.18
C SER A 111 -1.96 -10.22 -16.42
N GLU A 112 -2.69 -9.85 -15.38
CA GLU A 112 -3.99 -9.19 -15.53
C GLU A 112 -3.89 -7.75 -16.05
N PHE A 113 -2.72 -7.13 -15.98
CA PHE A 113 -2.49 -5.73 -16.34
C PHE A 113 -1.48 -5.55 -17.49
N ILE A 114 -1.11 -6.60 -18.14
CA ILE A 114 -0.20 -6.58 -19.31
C ILE A 114 -0.97 -6.40 -20.61
#